data_4ddf10c0ba97b7dfabd621412d25c91f
#
_entry.id   4ddf10c0ba97b7dfabd621412d25c91f
#
_cell.length_a   1.000
_cell.length_b   1.000
_cell.length_c   1.000
_cell.angle_alpha   90.00
_cell.angle_beta   90.00
_cell.angle_gamma   90.00
#
_symmetry.space_group_name_H-M   'P 1'
#
loop_
_entity.id
_entity.type
_entity.pdbx_description
1 polymer ?
#
loop_
_entity_poly.entity_id
_entity_poly.type
_entity_poly.pdbx_seq_one_letter_code
_entity_poly.pdbx_strand_id
1 'polypeptide(L)'
;MKNVFKLKEMIDLAKAPYKTKQMIELLTFLKSVQGSHVTVNDICDYFQTKGISVGTTTVYRHLEKMVDEGLVAKYVVDGTSSACFEYIGSHESENQTVCYHCKCEKCGKLIHLQCNEVESLRQHMMEHHGFEMDSLRTVFYGICSECK
;
A
#
# COMPACT_ATOMS: atom_id res chain seq x y z
N MET A 1 23.83 19.28 3.41
CA MET A 1 22.48 19.18 2.87
C MET A 1 21.61 18.04 3.41
N LYS A 2 22.17 16.95 3.89
CA LYS A 2 21.39 15.80 4.44
C LYS A 2 20.68 16.09 5.79
N ASN A 3 21.13 17.07 6.56
CA ASN A 3 20.55 17.39 7.89
C ASN A 3 19.30 18.28 7.84
N VAL A 4 19.11 19.08 6.79
CA VAL A 4 17.96 19.99 6.67
C VAL A 4 16.69 19.23 6.31
N PHE A 5 16.81 18.16 5.52
CA PHE A 5 15.68 17.29 5.16
C PHE A 5 15.15 16.52 6.38
N LYS A 6 16.06 15.97 7.19
CA LYS A 6 15.69 15.23 8.39
C LYS A 6 15.03 16.12 9.46
N LEU A 7 15.46 17.39 9.55
CA LEU A 7 14.83 18.37 10.46
C LEU A 7 13.42 18.75 9.96
N LYS A 8 13.22 18.87 8.66
CA LYS A 8 11.90 19.22 8.09
C LYS A 8 10.88 18.09 8.29
N GLU A 9 11.29 16.84 8.11
CA GLU A 9 10.45 15.68 8.43
C GLU A 9 10.12 15.59 9.94
N MET A 10 11.07 15.91 10.81
CA MET A 10 10.83 15.95 12.26
C MET A 10 9.91 17.12 12.66
N ILE A 11 9.96 18.25 11.96
CA ILE A 11 9.13 19.43 12.24
C ILE A 11 7.70 19.22 11.75
N ASP A 12 7.49 18.54 10.63
CA ASP A 12 6.15 18.17 10.14
C ASP A 12 5.48 17.11 11.03
N LEU A 13 6.26 16.23 11.64
CA LEU A 13 5.78 15.29 12.67
C LEU A 13 5.35 16.00 13.96
N ALA A 14 5.98 17.15 14.29
CA ALA A 14 5.70 17.91 15.50
C ALA A 14 4.49 18.87 15.36
N LYS A 15 4.04 19.16 14.14
CA LYS A 15 2.96 20.11 13.88
C LYS A 15 1.56 19.52 13.80
N ALA A 16 1.39 18.19 13.85
CA ALA A 16 0.08 17.56 13.87
C ALA A 16 -0.37 17.30 15.32
N PRO A 17 -1.40 18.00 15.82
CA PRO A 17 -1.81 17.94 17.23
C PRO A 17 -2.60 16.69 17.56
N TYR A 18 -2.13 15.52 17.45
CA TYR A 18 -2.74 14.25 17.89
C TYR A 18 -2.29 13.03 17.07
N LYS A 19 -0.99 12.79 17.00
CA LYS A 19 -0.52 11.48 16.57
C LYS A 19 -0.37 10.59 17.79
N THR A 20 -1.25 9.59 17.91
CA THR A 20 -1.13 8.57 18.96
C THR A 20 0.15 7.75 18.76
N LYS A 21 0.65 7.12 19.83
CA LYS A 21 1.79 6.19 19.72
C LYS A 21 1.55 5.12 18.66
N GLN A 22 0.33 4.59 18.56
CA GLN A 22 -0.06 3.60 17.56
C GLN A 22 0.07 4.14 16.13
N MET A 23 -0.32 5.39 15.88
CA MET A 23 -0.19 6.01 14.56
C MET A 23 1.28 6.23 14.17
N ILE A 24 2.11 6.63 15.12
CA ILE A 24 3.56 6.81 14.89
C ILE A 24 4.21 5.46 14.58
N GLU A 25 3.88 4.42 15.33
CA GLU A 25 4.39 3.07 15.11
C GLU A 25 3.94 2.51 13.76
N LEU A 26 2.68 2.72 13.39
CA LEU A 26 2.15 2.34 12.08
C LEU A 26 2.91 3.04 10.93
N LEU A 27 3.13 4.33 11.05
CA LEU A 27 3.88 5.09 10.05
C LEU A 27 5.33 4.61 9.95
N THR A 28 5.95 4.29 11.08
CA THR A 28 7.31 3.73 11.13
C THR A 28 7.37 2.39 10.40
N PHE A 29 6.41 1.52 10.66
CA PHE A 29 6.30 0.23 9.96
C PHE A 29 6.12 0.42 8.45
N LEU A 30 5.16 1.23 8.03
CA LEU A 30 4.90 1.48 6.61
C LEU A 30 6.12 2.05 5.87
N LYS A 31 6.86 2.95 6.51
CA LYS A 31 8.13 3.46 5.97
C LYS A 31 9.21 2.37 5.85
N SER A 32 9.26 1.44 6.79
CA SER A 32 10.24 0.34 6.76
C SER A 32 10.00 -0.65 5.64
N VAL A 33 8.75 -0.76 5.16
CA VAL A 33 8.34 -1.63 4.06
C VAL A 33 7.96 -0.84 2.80
N GLN A 34 8.51 0.35 2.64
CA GLN A 34 8.27 1.21 1.48
C GLN A 34 8.52 0.44 0.18
N GLY A 35 7.63 0.60 -0.80
CA GLY A 35 7.66 -0.14 -2.06
C GLY A 35 6.96 -1.50 -1.99
N SER A 36 6.43 -1.88 -0.83
CA SER A 36 5.63 -3.08 -0.63
C SER A 36 4.20 -2.72 -0.27
N HIS A 37 3.27 -3.57 -0.69
CA HIS A 37 1.88 -3.47 -0.29
C HIS A 37 1.64 -4.32 0.95
N VAL A 38 0.91 -3.78 1.90
CA VAL A 38 0.57 -4.48 3.15
C VAL A 38 -0.94 -4.48 3.34
N THR A 39 -1.44 -5.55 3.93
CA THR A 39 -2.83 -5.65 4.37
C THR A 39 -2.97 -5.21 5.82
N VAL A 40 -4.21 -4.99 6.27
CA VAL A 40 -4.48 -4.73 7.69
C VAL A 40 -4.03 -5.89 8.56
N ASN A 41 -4.14 -7.13 8.09
CA ASN A 41 -3.68 -8.31 8.83
C ASN A 41 -2.16 -8.28 9.03
N ASP A 42 -1.38 -7.96 7.99
CA ASP A 42 0.07 -7.82 8.11
C ASP A 42 0.46 -6.76 9.16
N ILE A 43 -0.28 -5.66 9.19
CA ILE A 43 -0.09 -4.59 10.17
C ILE A 43 -0.45 -5.06 11.58
N CYS A 44 -1.56 -5.78 11.75
CA CYS A 44 -1.95 -6.33 13.05
C CYS A 44 -0.92 -7.34 13.55
N ASP A 45 -0.38 -8.20 12.69
CA ASP A 45 0.67 -9.16 13.02
C ASP A 45 1.94 -8.43 13.47
N TYR A 46 2.34 -7.37 12.77
CA TYR A 46 3.46 -6.53 13.19
C TYR A 46 3.25 -5.95 14.59
N PHE A 47 2.09 -5.36 14.87
CA PHE A 47 1.79 -4.82 16.20
C PHE A 47 1.84 -5.90 17.28
N GLN A 48 1.37 -7.10 16.96
CA GLN A 48 1.45 -8.24 17.85
C GLN A 48 2.90 -8.60 18.21
N THR A 49 3.81 -8.61 17.23
CA THR A 49 5.25 -8.86 17.48
C THR A 49 5.87 -7.79 18.37
N LYS A 50 5.34 -6.58 18.36
CA LYS A 50 5.78 -5.47 19.23
C LYS A 50 5.11 -5.46 20.61
N GLY A 51 4.20 -6.38 20.88
CA GLY A 51 3.44 -6.42 22.13
C GLY A 51 2.44 -5.26 22.26
N ILE A 52 2.06 -4.64 21.14
CA ILE A 52 1.10 -3.51 21.10
C ILE A 52 -0.26 -4.07 20.75
N SER A 53 -1.22 -3.92 21.66
CA SER A 53 -2.61 -4.26 21.39
C SER A 53 -3.28 -3.16 20.57
N VAL A 54 -3.77 -3.52 19.39
CA VAL A 54 -4.51 -2.62 18.50
C VAL A 54 -5.62 -3.40 17.80
N GLY A 55 -6.79 -2.82 17.73
CA GLY A 55 -7.92 -3.41 16.98
C GLY A 55 -7.82 -3.07 15.49
N THR A 56 -8.36 -3.97 14.64
CA THR A 56 -8.41 -3.78 13.18
C THR A 56 -9.10 -2.47 12.79
N THR A 57 -10.18 -2.10 13.47
CA THR A 57 -10.90 -0.82 13.24
C THR A 57 -10.00 0.39 13.48
N THR A 58 -9.16 0.35 14.50
CA THR A 58 -8.20 1.43 14.80
C THR A 58 -7.14 1.52 13.72
N VAL A 59 -6.61 0.39 13.26
CA VAL A 59 -5.65 0.34 12.14
C VAL A 59 -6.28 0.94 10.88
N TYR A 60 -7.48 0.54 10.50
CA TYR A 60 -8.20 1.11 9.35
C TYR A 60 -8.36 2.61 9.48
N ARG A 61 -8.78 3.11 10.64
CA ARG A 61 -8.97 4.54 10.86
C ARG A 61 -7.68 5.33 10.68
N HIS A 62 -6.55 4.81 11.15
CA HIS A 62 -5.26 5.44 10.96
C HIS A 62 -4.82 5.41 9.49
N LEU A 63 -5.04 4.29 8.80
CA LEU A 63 -4.73 4.15 7.38
C LEU A 63 -5.57 5.11 6.52
N GLU A 64 -6.89 5.17 6.73
CA GLU A 64 -7.77 6.10 6.00
C GLU A 64 -7.32 7.55 6.20
N LYS A 65 -6.94 7.92 7.41
CA LYS A 65 -6.40 9.27 7.67
C LYS A 65 -5.10 9.51 6.89
N MET A 66 -4.20 8.52 6.81
CA MET A 66 -2.97 8.65 6.04
C MET A 66 -3.23 8.69 4.53
N VAL A 67 -4.27 8.01 4.05
CA VAL A 67 -4.73 8.10 2.65
C VAL A 67 -5.24 9.50 2.35
N ASP A 68 -6.07 10.07 3.22
CA ASP A 68 -6.57 11.45 3.09
C ASP A 68 -5.44 12.48 3.11
N GLU A 69 -4.39 12.23 3.90
CA GLU A 69 -3.18 13.06 3.96
C GLU A 69 -2.22 12.85 2.77
N GLY A 70 -2.50 11.90 1.87
CA GLY A 70 -1.66 11.58 0.71
C GLY A 70 -0.35 10.86 1.05
N LEU A 71 -0.23 10.29 2.25
CA LEU A 71 0.96 9.55 2.70
C LEU A 71 0.93 8.08 2.30
N VAL A 72 -0.26 7.54 2.12
CA VAL A 72 -0.53 6.13 1.84
C VAL A 72 -1.48 6.01 0.66
N ALA A 73 -1.16 5.15 -0.29
CA ALA A 73 -2.08 4.72 -1.34
C ALA A 73 -2.88 3.51 -0.88
N LYS A 74 -4.17 3.50 -1.20
CA LYS A 74 -5.09 2.40 -0.94
C LYS A 74 -5.47 1.74 -2.25
N TYR A 75 -5.29 0.44 -2.32
CA TYR A 75 -5.66 -0.40 -3.46
C TYR A 75 -6.79 -1.33 -3.05
N VAL A 76 -7.93 -1.18 -3.71
CA VAL A 76 -9.11 -2.01 -3.45
C VAL A 76 -9.24 -3.05 -4.55
N VAL A 77 -9.33 -4.30 -4.15
CA VAL A 77 -9.59 -5.41 -5.06
C VAL A 77 -11.10 -5.60 -5.14
N ASP A 78 -11.68 -5.37 -6.31
CA ASP A 78 -13.12 -5.53 -6.54
C ASP A 78 -13.60 -6.94 -6.14
N GLY A 79 -14.74 -7.01 -5.46
CA GLY A 79 -15.34 -8.25 -5.00
C GLY A 79 -14.71 -8.88 -3.76
N THR A 80 -13.76 -8.19 -3.12
CA THR A 80 -13.20 -8.60 -1.83
C THR A 80 -13.26 -7.47 -0.82
N SER A 81 -13.42 -7.82 0.46
CA SER A 81 -13.28 -6.87 1.57
C SER A 81 -11.82 -6.50 1.86
N SER A 82 -10.88 -7.02 1.07
CA SER A 82 -9.44 -6.85 1.31
C SER A 82 -8.92 -5.66 0.52
N ALA A 83 -8.41 -4.66 1.23
CA ALA A 83 -7.61 -3.59 0.68
C ALA A 83 -6.14 -3.79 1.05
N CYS A 84 -5.23 -3.36 0.19
CA CYS A 84 -3.82 -3.21 0.56
C CYS A 84 -3.40 -1.75 0.51
N PHE A 85 -2.35 -1.45 1.24
CA PHE A 85 -1.86 -0.12 1.48
C PHE A 85 -0.36 -0.05 1.19
N GLU A 86 0.08 1.06 0.60
CA GLU A 86 1.49 1.32 0.31
C GLU A 86 1.86 2.71 0.80
N TYR A 87 3.01 2.83 1.46
CA TYR A 87 3.55 4.13 1.80
C TYR A 87 4.15 4.81 0.57
N ILE A 88 3.58 5.93 0.17
CA ILE A 88 4.02 6.73 -0.99
C ILE A 88 4.78 8.00 -0.58
N GLY A 89 4.73 8.37 0.70
CA GLY A 89 5.37 9.58 1.20
C GLY A 89 4.69 10.87 0.78
N SER A 90 5.18 12.00 1.28
CA SER A 90 4.68 13.34 0.96
C SER A 90 5.20 13.89 -0.38
N HIS A 91 5.88 13.10 -1.17
CA HIS A 91 6.46 13.52 -2.44
C HIS A 91 5.85 12.77 -3.61
N GLU A 92 5.47 13.53 -4.62
CA GLU A 92 5.28 13.11 -5.99
C GLU A 92 6.53 12.36 -6.46
N SER A 93 6.64 11.08 -6.12
CA SER A 93 7.66 10.25 -6.74
C SER A 93 7.17 9.96 -8.16
N GLU A 94 7.83 10.56 -9.14
CA GLU A 94 7.66 10.31 -10.58
C GLU A 94 7.89 8.83 -10.96
N ASN A 95 8.22 7.99 -9.99
CA ASN A 95 8.39 6.55 -10.11
C ASN A 95 7.41 5.79 -9.18
N GLN A 96 6.11 6.01 -9.35
CA GLN A 96 5.15 5.02 -8.86
C GLN A 96 5.36 3.75 -9.68
N THR A 97 6.01 2.78 -9.08
CA THR A 97 6.06 1.43 -9.66
C THR A 97 4.64 0.91 -9.74
N VAL A 98 4.14 0.81 -10.97
CA VAL A 98 2.79 0.30 -11.21
C VAL A 98 2.75 -1.14 -10.71
N CYS A 99 1.88 -1.39 -9.75
CA CYS A 99 1.69 -2.72 -9.17
C CYS A 99 0.31 -3.24 -9.54
N TYR A 100 0.29 -4.46 -10.06
CA TYR A 100 -0.94 -5.19 -10.33
C TYR A 100 -1.16 -6.26 -9.26
N HIS A 101 -2.35 -6.81 -9.22
CA HIS A 101 -2.71 -7.84 -8.24
C HIS A 101 -3.16 -9.11 -8.93
N CYS A 102 -2.73 -10.25 -8.37
CA CYS A 102 -3.25 -11.56 -8.70
C CYS A 102 -3.97 -12.12 -7.47
N LYS A 103 -5.17 -12.67 -7.66
CA LYS A 103 -5.93 -13.29 -6.59
C LYS A 103 -6.13 -14.77 -6.86
N CYS A 104 -5.74 -15.60 -5.91
CA CYS A 104 -6.01 -17.04 -5.95
C CYS A 104 -7.48 -17.30 -5.58
N GLU A 105 -8.22 -17.91 -6.49
CA GLU A 105 -9.63 -18.26 -6.26
C GLU A 105 -9.81 -19.41 -5.27
N LYS A 106 -8.76 -20.19 -5.02
CA LYS A 106 -8.82 -21.36 -4.13
C LYS A 106 -8.52 -20.99 -2.67
N CYS A 107 -7.44 -20.26 -2.40
CA CYS A 107 -7.04 -19.87 -1.03
C CYS A 107 -7.28 -18.40 -0.69
N GLY A 108 -7.69 -17.57 -1.66
CA GLY A 108 -7.91 -16.15 -1.47
C GLY A 108 -6.64 -15.29 -1.33
N LYS A 109 -5.45 -15.89 -1.44
CA LYS A 109 -4.17 -15.18 -1.35
C LYS A 109 -4.09 -14.09 -2.41
N LEU A 110 -3.71 -12.89 -1.98
CA LEU A 110 -3.43 -11.76 -2.85
C LEU A 110 -1.93 -11.69 -3.11
N ILE A 111 -1.55 -11.67 -4.38
CA ILE A 111 -0.16 -11.62 -4.82
C ILE A 111 0.05 -10.29 -5.54
N HIS A 112 1.08 -9.57 -5.13
CA HIS A 112 1.49 -8.33 -5.79
C HIS A 112 2.38 -8.67 -6.98
N LEU A 113 2.00 -8.14 -8.14
CA LEU A 113 2.66 -8.42 -9.40
C LEU A 113 3.34 -7.16 -9.94
N GLN A 114 4.66 -7.19 -9.95
CA GLN A 114 5.49 -6.24 -10.69
C GLN A 114 6.07 -6.99 -11.89
N CYS A 115 5.56 -6.72 -13.07
CA CYS A 115 5.89 -7.48 -14.27
C CYS A 115 5.98 -6.55 -15.49
N ASN A 116 7.13 -6.56 -16.14
CA ASN A 116 7.38 -5.71 -17.30
C ASN A 116 6.48 -6.06 -18.49
N GLU A 117 6.09 -7.34 -18.62
CA GLU A 117 5.17 -7.79 -19.67
C GLU A 117 3.77 -7.22 -19.49
N VAL A 118 3.29 -7.12 -18.24
CA VAL A 118 2.00 -6.51 -17.94
C VAL A 118 2.06 -5.00 -18.17
N GLU A 119 3.17 -4.36 -17.85
CA GLU A 119 3.38 -2.95 -18.15
C GLU A 119 3.43 -2.69 -19.67
N SER A 120 4.08 -3.57 -20.42
CA SER A 120 4.08 -3.53 -21.89
C SER A 120 2.67 -3.71 -22.46
N LEU A 121 1.86 -4.57 -21.86
CA LEU A 121 0.45 -4.74 -22.24
C LEU A 121 -0.35 -3.45 -21.97
N ARG A 122 -0.14 -2.80 -20.84
CA ARG A 122 -0.78 -1.52 -20.51
C ARG A 122 -0.47 -0.45 -21.55
N GLN A 123 0.81 -0.33 -21.92
CA GLN A 123 1.26 0.59 -22.95
C GLN A 123 0.64 0.26 -24.31
N HIS A 124 0.62 -1.01 -24.70
CA HIS A 124 -0.01 -1.48 -25.94
C HIS A 124 -1.50 -1.12 -26.01
N MET A 125 -2.23 -1.32 -24.90
CA MET A 125 -3.66 -0.97 -24.81
C MET A 125 -3.88 0.52 -25.02
N MET A 126 -3.02 1.36 -24.45
CA MET A 126 -3.10 2.81 -24.64
C MET A 126 -2.80 3.21 -26.08
N GLU A 127 -1.69 2.74 -26.63
CA GLU A 127 -1.17 3.19 -27.94
C GLU A 127 -2.01 2.66 -29.12
N HIS A 128 -2.46 1.41 -29.04
CA HIS A 128 -3.14 0.75 -30.16
C HIS A 128 -4.66 0.67 -30.03
N HIS A 129 -5.18 0.77 -28.82
CA HIS A 129 -6.62 0.66 -28.57
C HIS A 129 -7.22 1.89 -27.91
N GLY A 130 -6.40 2.91 -27.58
CA GLY A 130 -6.86 4.14 -26.93
C GLY A 130 -7.49 3.87 -25.55
N PHE A 131 -7.05 2.81 -24.88
CA PHE A 131 -7.61 2.36 -23.61
C PHE A 131 -6.57 2.44 -22.49
N GLU A 132 -6.84 3.26 -21.49
CA GLU A 132 -5.99 3.39 -20.30
C GLU A 132 -6.41 2.38 -19.24
N MET A 133 -5.53 1.44 -18.93
CA MET A 133 -5.77 0.44 -17.88
C MET A 133 -5.60 1.09 -16.49
N ASP A 134 -6.61 0.94 -15.65
CA ASP A 134 -6.54 1.32 -14.24
C ASP A 134 -5.82 0.23 -13.44
N SER A 135 -4.55 0.45 -13.14
CA SER A 135 -3.72 -0.52 -12.40
C SER A 135 -4.21 -0.76 -10.97
N LEU A 136 -4.89 0.22 -10.37
CA LEU A 136 -5.44 0.11 -9.01
C LEU A 136 -6.62 -0.89 -8.96
N ARG A 137 -7.32 -1.03 -10.07
CA ARG A 137 -8.52 -1.88 -10.20
C ARG A 137 -8.31 -3.11 -11.08
N THR A 138 -7.11 -3.27 -11.64
CA THR A 138 -6.80 -4.44 -12.46
C THR A 138 -6.35 -5.60 -11.59
N VAL A 139 -7.11 -6.68 -11.60
CA VAL A 139 -6.85 -7.91 -10.84
C VAL A 139 -6.92 -9.11 -11.76
N PHE A 140 -5.89 -9.95 -11.70
CA PHE A 140 -5.86 -11.25 -12.39
C PHE A 140 -6.33 -12.35 -11.44
N TYR A 141 -7.33 -13.09 -11.83
CA TYR A 141 -7.86 -14.20 -11.06
C TYR A 141 -7.30 -15.53 -11.59
N GLY A 142 -6.94 -16.43 -10.69
CA GLY A 142 -6.39 -17.73 -11.05
C GLY A 142 -6.09 -18.57 -9.83
N ILE A 143 -5.22 -19.56 -9.99
CA ILE A 143 -4.81 -20.48 -8.92
C ILE A 143 -3.33 -20.32 -8.67
N CYS A 144 -2.94 -20.04 -7.42
CA CYS A 144 -1.53 -19.91 -7.06
C CYS A 144 -0.80 -21.26 -7.06
N SER A 145 0.53 -21.22 -7.09
CA SER A 145 1.38 -22.41 -7.14
C SER A 145 1.20 -23.35 -5.93
N GLU A 146 0.84 -22.79 -4.77
CA GLU A 146 0.58 -23.57 -3.55
C GLU A 146 -0.75 -24.33 -3.57
N CYS A 147 -1.65 -23.97 -4.50
CA CYS A 147 -2.99 -24.56 -4.61
C CYS A 147 -3.18 -25.45 -5.85
N LYS A 148 -2.15 -25.57 -6.70
CA LYS A 148 -2.17 -26.43 -7.88
C LYS A 148 -2.12 -27.91 -7.51
#